data_9a37bcacb74b9bda406fa5a4ed906143
#
_entry.id   9a37bcacb74b9bda406fa5a4ed906143
#
_cell.length_a   1.000
_cell.length_b   1.000
_cell.length_c   1.000
_cell.angle_alpha   90.00
_cell.angle_beta   90.00
_cell.angle_gamma   90.00
#
_symmetry.space_group_name_H-M   'P 1'
#
loop_
_entity.id
_entity.type
_entity.pdbx_description
1 polymer ?
#
loop_
_entity_poly.entity_id
_entity_poly.type
_entity_poly.pdbx_seq_one_letter_code
_entity_poly.pdbx_strand_id
1 'polypeptide(L)' 'MIQPGRYRHYKGNDYEVMGVARHSETEEEVVVYRALYGDRGLWVRPLAMFLETVLIEGRPCPRFQFVAKYPTPQEK' A
#
# COMPACT_ATOMS: atom_id res chain seq x y z
N MET A 1 11.89 1.46 -5.61
CA MET A 1 11.55 1.47 -4.17
C MET A 1 10.16 2.07 -3.99
N ILE A 2 9.36 1.47 -3.15
CA ILE A 2 8.00 1.96 -2.95
C ILE A 2 8.03 3.25 -2.13
N GLN A 3 7.16 4.16 -2.48
CA GLN A 3 7.09 5.48 -1.86
C GLN A 3 6.05 5.45 -0.74
N PRO A 4 6.35 5.99 0.44
CA PRO A 4 5.33 6.12 1.48
C PRO A 4 4.23 7.06 1.03
N GLY A 5 3.02 6.86 1.54
CA GLY A 5 1.91 7.73 1.21
C GLY A 5 0.61 6.98 1.17
N ARG A 6 -0.40 7.63 0.58
CA ARG A 6 -1.71 7.01 0.45
C ARG A 6 -1.80 6.24 -0.86
N TYR A 7 -2.27 5.01 -0.75
CA TYR A 7 -2.47 4.14 -1.89
C TYR A 7 -3.93 3.69 -1.92
N ARG A 8 -4.43 3.45 -3.12
CA ARG A 8 -5.78 2.94 -3.30
C ARG A 8 -5.71 1.54 -3.85
N HIS A 9 -6.35 0.60 -3.14
CA HIS A 9 -6.51 -0.75 -3.62
C HIS A 9 -7.48 -0.73 -4.81
N TYR A 10 -7.28 -1.65 -5.76
CA TYR A 10 -8.12 -1.64 -6.96
C TYR A 10 -9.60 -1.84 -6.64
N LYS A 11 -9.92 -2.34 -5.46
CA LYS A 11 -11.31 -2.48 -5.03
C LYS A 11 -11.86 -1.22 -4.37
N GLY A 12 -11.05 -0.18 -4.24
CA GLY A 12 -11.54 1.13 -3.83
C GLY A 12 -11.16 1.62 -2.46
N ASN A 13 -10.63 0.75 -1.60
CA ASN A 13 -10.25 1.17 -0.24
C ASN A 13 -8.87 1.81 -0.24
N ASP A 14 -8.69 2.76 0.66
CA ASP A 14 -7.43 3.49 0.76
C ASP A 14 -6.62 3.03 1.96
N TYR A 15 -5.31 3.14 1.81
CA TYR A 15 -4.35 2.71 2.84
C TYR A 15 -3.21 3.71 2.91
N GLU A 16 -2.64 3.85 4.10
CA GLU A 16 -1.43 4.61 4.27
C GLU A 16 -0.26 3.64 4.31
N VAL A 17 0.65 3.76 3.34
CA VAL A 17 1.89 2.97 3.34
C VAL A 17 2.92 3.73 4.15
N MET A 18 3.47 3.08 5.17
CA MET A 18 4.46 3.70 6.04
C MET A 18 5.87 3.46 5.55
N GLY A 19 6.09 2.33 4.91
CA GLY A 19 7.41 1.99 4.41
C GLY A 19 7.55 0.51 4.22
N VAL A 20 8.80 0.08 4.02
CA VAL A 20 9.13 -1.32 3.83
C VAL A 20 9.95 -1.76 5.03
N ALA A 21 9.57 -2.90 5.59
CA ALA A 21 10.30 -3.50 6.70
C ALA A 21 10.80 -4.86 6.26
N ARG A 22 11.58 -5.49 7.10
CA ARG A 22 12.13 -6.80 6.83
C ARG A 22 11.54 -7.79 7.83
N HIS A 23 11.04 -8.92 7.32
CA HIS A 23 10.51 -9.97 8.18
C HIS A 23 11.67 -10.51 9.02
N SER A 24 11.47 -10.60 10.33
CA SER A 24 12.58 -10.95 11.24
C SER A 24 13.07 -12.39 11.05
N GLU A 25 12.21 -13.28 10.55
CA GLU A 25 12.57 -14.68 10.39
C GLU A 25 13.18 -14.97 9.02
N THR A 26 12.54 -14.46 7.97
CA THR A 26 12.91 -14.80 6.60
C THR A 26 13.73 -13.71 5.93
N GLU A 27 13.75 -12.52 6.50
CA GLU A 27 14.36 -11.32 5.93
C GLU A 27 13.68 -10.88 4.63
N GLU A 28 12.50 -11.40 4.38
CA GLU A 28 11.70 -10.97 3.23
C GLU A 28 11.25 -9.52 3.45
N GLU A 29 11.26 -8.73 2.39
CA GLU A 29 10.78 -7.37 2.47
C GLU A 29 9.26 -7.34 2.48
N VAL A 30 8.69 -6.58 3.42
CA VAL A 30 7.24 -6.46 3.56
C VAL A 30 6.87 -4.99 3.60
N VAL A 31 5.71 -4.68 3.02
CA VAL A 31 5.17 -3.32 3.07
C VAL A 31 4.35 -3.21 4.36
N VAL A 32 4.62 -2.17 5.13
CA VAL A 32 3.86 -1.87 6.35
C VAL A 32 2.85 -0.80 6.01
N TYR A 33 1.58 -1.09 6.24
CA TYR A 33 0.53 -0.15 5.85
C TYR A 33 -0.63 -0.22 6.82
N ARG A 34 -1.40 0.86 6.84
CA ARG A 34 -2.56 1.02 7.72
C ARG A 34 -3.80 1.22 6.89
N ALA A 35 -4.87 0.52 7.22
CA ALA A 35 -6.15 0.76 6.57
C ALA A 35 -6.65 2.15 6.97
N LEU A 36 -7.16 2.89 6.00
CA LEU A 36 -7.76 4.20 6.26
C LEU A 36 -9.27 4.09 6.34
N TYR A 37 -9.72 2.99 6.91
CA TYR A 37 -11.13 2.73 7.12
C TYR A 37 -11.24 1.72 8.28
N GLY A 38 -12.46 1.54 8.76
CA GLY A 38 -12.70 0.58 9.83
C GLY A 38 -11.91 0.94 11.07
N ASP A 39 -11.29 -0.05 11.69
CA ASP A 39 -10.52 0.15 12.92
C ASP A 39 -9.11 0.65 12.68
N ARG A 40 -8.75 0.91 11.42
CA ARG A 40 -7.46 1.46 11.04
C ARG A 40 -6.29 0.62 11.51
N GLY A 41 -6.44 -0.70 11.41
CA GLY A 41 -5.39 -1.61 11.84
C GLY A 41 -4.16 -1.56 10.97
N LEU A 42 -3.05 -1.99 11.55
CA LEU A 42 -1.78 -2.09 10.83
C LEU A 42 -1.65 -3.48 10.22
N TRP A 43 -1.15 -3.53 9.01
CA TRP A 43 -0.97 -4.76 8.27
C TRP A 43 0.40 -4.78 7.62
N VAL A 44 0.85 -5.98 7.26
CA VAL A 44 2.03 -6.16 6.42
C VAL A 44 1.66 -7.08 5.27
N ARG A 45 2.34 -6.88 4.14
CA ARG A 45 2.16 -7.71 2.96
C ARG A 45 3.51 -7.84 2.27
N PRO A 46 3.89 -9.02 1.80
CA PRO A 46 5.15 -9.12 1.06
C PRO A 46 5.21 -8.08 -0.06
N LEU A 47 6.37 -7.46 -0.20
CA LEU A 47 6.54 -6.39 -1.17
C LEU A 47 6.15 -6.85 -2.58
N ALA A 48 6.56 -8.04 -2.97
CA ALA A 48 6.24 -8.55 -4.30
C ALA A 48 4.74 -8.63 -4.52
N MET A 49 4.00 -9.03 -3.49
CA MET A 49 2.54 -9.11 -3.61
C MET A 49 1.90 -7.74 -3.64
N PHE A 50 2.47 -6.78 -2.89
CA PHE A 50 1.94 -5.42 -2.88
C PHE A 50 2.07 -4.79 -4.26
N LEU A 51 3.15 -5.12 -4.98
CA LEU A 51 3.44 -4.54 -6.29
C LEU A 51 2.78 -5.30 -7.44
N GLU A 52 2.00 -6.34 -7.16
CA GLU A 52 1.39 -7.13 -8.21
C GLU A 52 0.44 -6.31 -9.06
N THR A 53 0.38 -6.70 -10.32
CA THR A 53 -0.62 -6.20 -11.26
C THR A 53 -1.76 -7.20 -11.31
N VAL A 54 -2.98 -6.70 -11.30
CA VAL A 54 -4.17 -7.53 -11.46
C VAL A 54 -4.83 -7.18 -12.78
N LEU A 55 -5.63 -8.10 -13.31
CA LEU A 55 -6.36 -7.87 -14.54
C LEU A 55 -7.79 -7.49 -14.18
N ILE A 56 -8.22 -6.30 -14.64
CA ILE A 56 -9.58 -5.82 -14.45
C ILE A 56 -10.17 -5.70 -15.84
N GLU A 57 -11.14 -6.56 -16.14
CA GLU A 57 -11.78 -6.58 -17.46
C GLU A 57 -10.73 -6.66 -18.55
N GLY A 58 -9.75 -7.53 -18.35
CA GLY A 58 -8.70 -7.75 -19.33
C GLY A 58 -7.60 -6.72 -19.37
N ARG A 59 -7.63 -5.71 -18.51
CA ARG A 59 -6.63 -4.64 -18.49
C ARG A 59 -5.75 -4.75 -17.27
N PRO A 60 -4.43 -4.60 -17.43
CA PRO A 60 -3.55 -4.60 -16.27
C PRO A 60 -3.79 -3.38 -15.41
N CYS A 61 -3.79 -3.59 -14.11
CA CYS A 61 -4.06 -2.54 -13.14
C CYS A 61 -3.24 -2.83 -11.90
N PRO A 62 -2.55 -1.85 -11.33
CA PRO A 62 -1.81 -2.09 -10.09
C PRO A 62 -2.78 -2.51 -8.99
N ARG A 63 -2.38 -3.50 -8.20
CA ARG A 63 -3.19 -3.89 -7.04
C ARG A 63 -3.37 -2.72 -6.09
N PHE A 64 -2.29 -1.95 -5.89
CA PHE A 64 -2.32 -0.73 -5.08
C PHE A 64 -1.72 0.38 -5.91
N GLN A 65 -2.41 1.50 -5.99
CA GLN A 65 -1.95 2.63 -6.78
C GLN A 65 -1.67 3.81 -5.87
N PHE A 66 -0.50 4.41 -6.03
CA PHE A 66 -0.14 5.60 -5.28
C PHE A 66 -1.11 6.73 -5.61
N VAL A 67 -1.64 7.38 -4.58
CA VAL A 67 -2.57 8.48 -4.76
C VAL A 67 -1.90 9.81 -4.43
N ALA A 68 -1.31 9.90 -3.25
CA ALA A 68 -0.72 11.16 -2.80
C ALA A 68 0.06 10.91 -1.52
N LYS A 69 0.85 11.87 -1.14
CA LYS A 69 1.50 11.84 0.17
C LYS A 69 0.45 11.81 1.27
N TYR A 70 0.77 11.20 2.38
CA TYR A 70 -0.17 11.11 3.49
C TYR A 70 0.56 11.34 4.79
N PRO A 71 0.04 12.17 5.68
CA PRO A 71 -1.17 12.95 5.46
C PRO A 71 -0.96 13.99 4.37
N THR A 72 -2.05 14.37 3.72
CA THR A 72 -1.98 15.39 2.67
C THR A 72 -1.48 16.70 3.27
N PRO A 73 -0.45 17.33 2.65
CA PRO A 73 0.04 18.58 3.19
C PRO A 73 -1.07 19.63 3.24
N GLN A 74 -1.06 20.41 4.31
CA GLN A 74 -2.03 21.48 4.49
C GLN A 74 -1.52 22.72 3.81
N GLU A 75 -2.42 23.38 3.11
CA GLU A 75 -2.12 24.70 2.57
C GLU A 75 -2.25 25.74 3.65
N LYS A 76 -1.39 26.70 3.64
CA LYS A 76 -1.43 27.78 4.65
C LYS A 76 -1.89 29.07 4.08
#